data_b2a7c4be1d82aec699fcafdc89cd282c
#
_entry.id   b2a7c4be1d82aec699fcafdc89cd282c
#
_cell.length_a   1.000
_cell.length_b   1.000
_cell.length_c   1.000
_cell.angle_alpha   90.00
_cell.angle_beta   90.00
_cell.angle_gamma   90.00
#
_symmetry.space_group_name_H-M   'P 1'
#
loop_
_entity.id
_entity.type
_entity.pdbx_description
1 polymer ?
#
loop_
_entity_poly.entity_id
_entity_poly.type
_entity_poly.pdbx_seq_one_letter_code
_entity_poly.pdbx_strand_id
1 'polypeptide(L)'
;FRSIEPDKGELKMKELTRYRAFYCALCKSIGARYSQTARLTLNYDCAFFALALCNTLGPSRCVPMRCGYKPLKKPMPIIEQSAGIDFAADVNVALAYNKLCDDIADERGQKRIRAKVGRAALKQDYAKARRYNKALCGAIERSMAELNAIEKSMDGSIDAPAAAFAGLMHSAALCAPIESMPIRKAFAALCAALGRWVYIMDAWDDRARDRESGAYNAFNIAAKDANEAELRERAEIMLFNSLREAEEAYMLLRPLEDGAIIENILKEGCGLKTRRLIGGNDDESV
;
A
#
# COMPACT_ATOMS: atom_id res chain seq x y z
N PHE A 1 5.64 1.46 -4.83
CA PHE A 1 5.23 0.55 -3.76
C PHE A 1 4.95 -0.85 -4.33
N ARG A 2 5.69 -1.86 -3.89
CA ARG A 2 5.47 -3.28 -4.19
C ARG A 2 5.80 -4.09 -2.93
N SER A 3 5.38 -3.60 -1.78
CA SER A 3 5.85 -4.09 -0.51
C SER A 3 4.98 -5.24 0.01
N ILE A 4 3.65 -5.17 -0.17
CA ILE A 4 2.69 -6.14 0.36
C ILE A 4 2.35 -7.18 -0.73
N GLU A 5 3.09 -8.28 -0.77
CA GLU A 5 2.89 -9.39 -1.71
C GLU A 5 2.91 -10.74 -1.01
N PRO A 6 2.17 -11.75 -1.54
CA PRO A 6 2.25 -13.10 -1.00
C PRO A 6 3.61 -13.75 -1.25
N ASP A 7 3.99 -14.64 -0.35
CA ASP A 7 4.99 -15.66 -0.70
C ASP A 7 4.34 -16.68 -1.66
N LYS A 8 4.75 -16.60 -2.92
CA LYS A 8 4.16 -17.42 -3.98
C LYS A 8 4.58 -18.89 -3.90
N GLY A 9 5.68 -19.19 -3.21
CA GLY A 9 6.16 -20.55 -3.00
C GLY A 9 5.25 -21.32 -2.04
N GLU A 10 4.70 -20.64 -1.05
CA GLU A 10 3.85 -21.23 -0.02
C GLU A 10 2.35 -21.21 -0.34
N LEU A 11 1.95 -20.51 -1.42
CA LEU A 11 0.54 -20.50 -1.86
C LEU A 11 0.18 -21.70 -2.72
N LYS A 12 -0.97 -22.31 -2.45
CA LYS A 12 -1.59 -23.25 -3.39
C LYS A 12 -1.94 -22.56 -4.69
N MET A 13 -1.87 -23.28 -5.81
CA MET A 13 -2.18 -22.73 -7.15
C MET A 13 -3.56 -22.06 -7.22
N LYS A 14 -4.55 -22.59 -6.51
CA LYS A 14 -5.89 -22.00 -6.43
C LYS A 14 -5.89 -20.64 -5.74
N GLU A 15 -5.12 -20.49 -4.67
CA GLU A 15 -4.98 -19.27 -3.89
C GLU A 15 -4.23 -18.19 -4.68
N LEU A 16 -3.14 -18.58 -5.36
CA LEU A 16 -2.41 -17.68 -6.25
C LEU A 16 -3.30 -17.19 -7.42
N THR A 17 -4.14 -18.08 -7.98
CA THR A 17 -5.11 -17.72 -9.01
C THR A 17 -6.15 -16.74 -8.47
N ARG A 18 -6.61 -16.97 -7.25
CA ARG A 18 -7.57 -16.11 -6.55
C ARG A 18 -6.98 -14.73 -6.23
N TYR A 19 -5.75 -14.67 -5.74
CA TYR A 19 -5.04 -13.40 -5.52
C TYR A 19 -4.90 -12.59 -6.82
N ARG A 20 -4.52 -13.26 -7.92
CA ARG A 20 -4.46 -12.62 -9.25
C ARG A 20 -5.83 -12.13 -9.72
N ALA A 21 -6.90 -12.81 -9.33
CA ALA A 21 -8.25 -12.39 -9.65
C ALA A 21 -8.62 -11.06 -9.00
N PHE A 22 -8.20 -10.79 -7.75
CA PHE A 22 -8.35 -9.50 -7.08
C PHE A 22 -7.54 -8.40 -7.78
N TYR A 23 -6.27 -8.66 -8.09
CA TYR A 23 -5.44 -7.71 -8.84
C TYR A 23 -6.07 -7.31 -10.18
N CYS A 24 -6.59 -8.29 -10.92
CA CYS A 24 -7.24 -8.04 -12.21
C CYS A 24 -8.59 -7.32 -12.05
N ALA A 25 -9.36 -7.61 -11.00
CA ALA A 25 -10.60 -6.92 -10.69
C ALA A 25 -10.35 -5.44 -10.41
N LEU A 26 -9.36 -5.14 -9.55
CA LEU A 26 -8.95 -3.76 -9.26
C LEU A 26 -8.48 -3.04 -10.53
N CYS A 27 -7.65 -3.69 -11.35
CA CYS A 27 -7.23 -3.16 -12.66
C CYS A 27 -8.41 -2.79 -13.55
N LYS A 28 -9.45 -3.63 -13.61
CA LYS A 28 -10.66 -3.38 -14.41
C LYS A 28 -11.50 -2.24 -13.81
N SER A 29 -11.69 -2.24 -12.50
CA SER A 29 -12.44 -1.17 -11.82
C SER A 29 -11.78 0.20 -12.05
N ILE A 30 -10.45 0.30 -11.89
CA ILE A 30 -9.71 1.55 -12.18
C ILE A 30 -9.96 1.97 -13.64
N GLY A 31 -9.86 1.05 -14.61
CA GLY A 31 -10.06 1.38 -16.02
C GLY A 31 -11.48 1.79 -16.39
N ALA A 32 -12.49 1.22 -15.72
CA ALA A 32 -13.89 1.50 -15.94
C ALA A 32 -14.36 2.80 -15.27
N ARG A 33 -13.93 3.04 -14.02
CA ARG A 33 -14.35 4.20 -13.24
C ARG A 33 -13.58 5.46 -13.62
N TYR A 34 -12.34 5.32 -14.03
CA TYR A 34 -11.41 6.43 -14.28
C TYR A 34 -10.94 6.44 -15.73
N SER A 35 -9.69 6.08 -15.97
CA SER A 35 -9.12 6.06 -17.31
C SER A 35 -8.18 4.87 -17.51
N GLN A 36 -7.81 4.62 -18.78
CA GLN A 36 -6.79 3.59 -19.08
C GLN A 36 -5.42 4.02 -18.53
N THR A 37 -5.15 5.31 -18.46
CA THR A 37 -3.90 5.85 -17.89
C THR A 37 -3.86 5.61 -16.38
N ALA A 38 -4.97 5.79 -15.66
CA ALA A 38 -5.05 5.51 -14.23
C ALA A 38 -4.72 4.05 -13.87
N ARG A 39 -4.92 3.10 -14.78
CA ARG A 39 -4.51 1.69 -14.57
C ARG A 39 -3.01 1.50 -14.39
N LEU A 40 -2.19 2.44 -14.87
CA LEU A 40 -0.74 2.40 -14.69
C LEU A 40 -0.31 2.67 -13.24
N THR A 41 -1.20 3.20 -12.42
CA THR A 41 -0.94 3.43 -10.98
C THR A 41 -1.20 2.21 -10.12
N LEU A 42 -1.79 1.14 -10.68
CA LEU A 42 -2.08 -0.09 -9.96
C LEU A 42 -0.81 -0.70 -9.38
N ASN A 43 -0.84 -1.03 -8.11
CA ASN A 43 0.22 -1.70 -7.39
C ASN A 43 -0.29 -2.87 -6.55
N TYR A 44 0.61 -3.65 -5.98
CA TYR A 44 0.26 -4.82 -5.18
C TYR A 44 -0.30 -4.46 -3.81
N ASP A 45 0.12 -3.34 -3.23
CA ASP A 45 -0.37 -2.87 -1.93
C ASP A 45 -1.87 -2.53 -2.00
N CYS A 46 -2.29 -1.86 -3.09
CA CYS A 46 -3.72 -1.63 -3.35
C CYS A 46 -4.48 -2.90 -3.72
N ALA A 47 -3.83 -3.90 -4.33
CA ALA A 47 -4.45 -5.20 -4.57
C ALA A 47 -4.67 -5.97 -3.27
N PHE A 48 -3.73 -5.91 -2.32
CA PHE A 48 -3.91 -6.42 -0.97
C PHE A 48 -5.05 -5.68 -0.24
N PHE A 49 -5.07 -4.35 -0.32
CA PHE A 49 -6.15 -3.56 0.27
C PHE A 49 -7.53 -3.99 -0.26
N ALA A 50 -7.66 -4.22 -1.58
CA ALA A 50 -8.88 -4.72 -2.20
C ALA A 50 -9.25 -6.11 -1.68
N LEU A 51 -8.28 -7.02 -1.59
CA LEU A 51 -8.47 -8.38 -1.07
C LEU A 51 -8.96 -8.34 0.38
N ALA A 52 -8.27 -7.61 1.26
CA ALA A 52 -8.60 -7.52 2.69
C ALA A 52 -9.96 -6.86 2.91
N LEU A 53 -10.29 -5.79 2.18
CA LEU A 53 -11.57 -5.12 2.27
C LEU A 53 -12.71 -6.01 1.79
N CYS A 54 -12.57 -6.65 0.62
CA CYS A 54 -13.60 -7.56 0.11
C CYS A 54 -13.83 -8.75 1.05
N ASN A 55 -12.76 -9.33 1.59
CA ASN A 55 -12.87 -10.41 2.57
C ASN A 55 -13.57 -9.98 3.87
N THR A 56 -13.46 -8.70 4.23
CA THR A 56 -14.17 -8.11 5.39
C THR A 56 -15.65 -7.85 5.09
N LEU A 57 -15.99 -7.49 3.86
CA LEU A 57 -17.36 -7.17 3.45
C LEU A 57 -18.23 -8.41 3.20
N GLY A 58 -17.62 -9.54 2.84
CA GLY A 58 -18.34 -10.78 2.58
C GLY A 58 -17.66 -11.65 1.49
N PRO A 59 -18.30 -12.76 1.12
CA PRO A 59 -17.77 -13.67 0.11
C PRO A 59 -17.70 -12.99 -1.26
N SER A 60 -16.59 -13.22 -1.97
CA SER A 60 -16.32 -12.65 -3.28
C SER A 60 -16.41 -13.70 -4.39
N ARG A 61 -17.27 -13.48 -5.37
CA ARG A 61 -17.46 -14.39 -6.50
C ARG A 61 -16.43 -14.14 -7.60
N CYS A 62 -15.93 -15.22 -8.22
CA CYS A 62 -15.14 -15.17 -9.44
C CYS A 62 -16.01 -15.33 -10.67
N VAL A 63 -15.77 -14.52 -11.69
CA VAL A 63 -16.40 -14.61 -13.01
C VAL A 63 -15.33 -14.68 -14.10
N PRO A 64 -15.55 -15.45 -15.20
CA PRO A 64 -14.60 -15.51 -16.29
C PRO A 64 -14.65 -14.21 -17.12
N MET A 65 -13.53 -13.50 -17.18
CA MET A 65 -13.43 -12.26 -17.97
C MET A 65 -12.12 -12.18 -18.76
N ARG A 66 -12.12 -11.44 -19.85
CA ARG A 66 -10.92 -11.18 -20.66
C ARG A 66 -10.13 -10.03 -20.12
N CYS A 67 -8.79 -10.14 -20.15
CA CYS A 67 -7.88 -9.06 -19.81
C CYS A 67 -7.94 -7.96 -20.88
N GLY A 68 -8.13 -6.71 -20.48
CA GLY A 68 -8.16 -5.57 -21.39
C GLY A 68 -6.83 -5.29 -22.11
N TYR A 69 -5.69 -5.68 -21.48
CA TYR A 69 -4.37 -5.59 -22.12
C TYR A 69 -4.00 -6.79 -23.00
N LYS A 70 -4.69 -7.90 -22.83
CA LYS A 70 -4.43 -9.16 -23.56
C LYS A 70 -5.75 -9.75 -24.05
N PRO A 71 -6.48 -9.07 -24.96
CA PRO A 71 -7.84 -9.46 -25.36
C PRO A 71 -7.91 -10.79 -26.09
N LEU A 72 -6.80 -11.21 -26.73
CA LEU A 72 -6.71 -12.50 -27.46
C LEU A 72 -6.47 -13.71 -26.53
N LYS A 73 -6.12 -13.49 -25.25
CA LYS A 73 -5.99 -14.59 -24.29
C LYS A 73 -7.37 -15.11 -23.87
N LYS A 74 -7.41 -16.39 -23.48
CA LYS A 74 -8.62 -17.01 -22.90
C LYS A 74 -9.11 -16.21 -21.69
N PRO A 75 -10.42 -16.18 -21.42
CA PRO A 75 -10.96 -15.63 -20.19
C PRO A 75 -10.28 -16.25 -18.98
N MET A 76 -10.03 -15.43 -17.97
CA MET A 76 -9.44 -15.86 -16.70
C MET A 76 -10.39 -15.50 -15.54
N PRO A 77 -10.33 -16.20 -14.40
CA PRO A 77 -11.14 -15.84 -13.25
C PRO A 77 -10.74 -14.45 -12.75
N ILE A 78 -11.74 -13.61 -12.55
CA ILE A 78 -11.60 -12.24 -12.02
C ILE A 78 -12.69 -12.07 -10.97
N ILE A 79 -12.37 -11.42 -9.85
CA ILE A 79 -13.38 -11.09 -8.83
C ILE A 79 -14.43 -10.17 -9.43
N GLU A 80 -15.69 -10.51 -9.20
CA GLU A 80 -16.82 -9.70 -9.63
C GLU A 80 -16.76 -8.31 -9.00
N GLN A 81 -17.23 -7.31 -9.74
CA GLN A 81 -17.25 -5.94 -9.27
C GLN A 81 -18.09 -5.81 -8.00
N SER A 82 -17.57 -5.10 -7.00
CA SER A 82 -18.20 -4.91 -5.71
C SER A 82 -17.83 -3.55 -5.12
N ALA A 83 -18.57 -3.12 -4.10
CA ALA A 83 -18.26 -1.88 -3.39
C ALA A 83 -16.81 -1.87 -2.83
N GLY A 84 -16.29 -3.02 -2.40
CA GLY A 84 -14.91 -3.15 -1.93
C GLY A 84 -13.87 -2.92 -3.02
N ILE A 85 -14.07 -3.52 -4.21
CA ILE A 85 -13.19 -3.32 -5.37
C ILE A 85 -13.24 -1.86 -5.84
N ASP A 86 -14.43 -1.24 -5.87
CA ASP A 86 -14.61 0.14 -6.30
C ASP A 86 -13.96 1.13 -5.32
N PHE A 87 -14.14 0.90 -4.03
CA PHE A 87 -13.50 1.70 -3.01
C PHE A 87 -11.96 1.59 -3.07
N ALA A 88 -11.42 0.39 -3.26
CA ALA A 88 -9.99 0.19 -3.45
C ALA A 88 -9.45 0.90 -4.71
N ALA A 89 -10.25 1.01 -5.77
CA ALA A 89 -9.90 1.80 -6.95
C ALA A 89 -9.85 3.30 -6.63
N ASP A 90 -10.80 3.79 -5.82
CA ASP A 90 -10.82 5.19 -5.36
C ASP A 90 -9.58 5.49 -4.50
N VAL A 91 -9.21 4.60 -3.56
CA VAL A 91 -7.99 4.68 -2.74
C VAL A 91 -6.74 4.72 -3.62
N ASN A 92 -6.62 3.79 -4.57
CA ASN A 92 -5.46 3.71 -5.47
C ASN A 92 -5.23 5.01 -6.26
N VAL A 93 -6.30 5.56 -6.85
CA VAL A 93 -6.19 6.81 -7.64
C VAL A 93 -5.90 8.01 -6.75
N ALA A 94 -6.52 8.08 -5.57
CA ALA A 94 -6.30 9.17 -4.63
C ALA A 94 -4.87 9.18 -4.08
N LEU A 95 -4.33 8.03 -3.66
CA LEU A 95 -2.96 7.90 -3.19
C LEU A 95 -1.96 8.22 -4.30
N ALA A 96 -2.15 7.67 -5.50
CA ALA A 96 -1.25 7.90 -6.63
C ALA A 96 -1.19 9.37 -7.02
N TYR A 97 -2.32 10.07 -7.06
CA TYR A 97 -2.36 11.50 -7.39
C TYR A 97 -1.65 12.35 -6.33
N ASN A 98 -1.91 12.10 -5.03
CA ASN A 98 -1.29 12.84 -3.94
C ASN A 98 0.22 12.58 -3.86
N LYS A 99 0.68 11.33 -4.09
CA LYS A 99 2.11 11.04 -4.21
C LYS A 99 2.77 11.82 -5.33
N LEU A 100 2.15 11.94 -6.50
CA LEU A 100 2.70 12.77 -7.59
C LEU A 100 2.74 14.26 -7.23
N CYS A 101 1.83 14.74 -6.40
CA CYS A 101 1.90 16.12 -5.89
C CYS A 101 3.10 16.31 -4.96
N ASP A 102 3.36 15.34 -4.10
CA ASP A 102 4.49 15.25 -3.20
C ASP A 102 5.82 15.19 -3.98
N ASP A 103 5.95 14.25 -4.91
CA ASP A 103 7.12 14.13 -5.78
C ASP A 103 7.44 15.43 -6.56
N ILE A 104 6.43 16.25 -6.89
CA ILE A 104 6.66 17.56 -7.53
C ILE A 104 7.27 18.57 -6.55
N ALA A 105 6.91 18.49 -5.27
CA ALA A 105 7.45 19.37 -4.25
C ALA A 105 8.91 19.04 -3.91
N ASP A 106 9.21 17.75 -3.78
CA ASP A 106 10.45 17.27 -3.19
C ASP A 106 11.52 16.90 -4.24
N GLU A 107 11.12 16.40 -5.41
CA GLU A 107 12.05 15.94 -6.45
C GLU A 107 12.55 17.06 -7.36
N ARG A 108 13.71 16.81 -7.98
CA ARG A 108 14.35 17.72 -8.93
C ARG A 108 14.56 17.06 -10.31
N GLY A 109 14.90 17.85 -11.31
CA GLY A 109 15.29 17.35 -12.64
C GLY A 109 14.21 16.50 -13.31
N GLN A 110 14.63 15.37 -13.89
CA GLN A 110 13.76 14.50 -14.69
C GLN A 110 12.64 13.84 -13.88
N LYS A 111 12.88 13.51 -12.60
CA LYS A 111 11.87 12.92 -11.72
C LYS A 111 10.70 13.89 -11.51
N ARG A 112 11.00 15.16 -11.22
CA ARG A 112 10.00 16.22 -11.11
C ARG A 112 9.16 16.40 -12.38
N ILE A 113 9.82 16.32 -13.56
CA ILE A 113 9.11 16.42 -14.85
C ILE A 113 8.15 15.24 -15.02
N ARG A 114 8.59 14.02 -14.74
CA ARG A 114 7.75 12.81 -14.80
C ARG A 114 6.55 12.92 -13.84
N ALA A 115 6.78 13.39 -12.62
CA ALA A 115 5.71 13.62 -11.65
C ALA A 115 4.69 14.66 -12.15
N LYS A 116 5.14 15.77 -12.75
CA LYS A 116 4.26 16.77 -13.37
C LYS A 116 3.40 16.20 -14.49
N VAL A 117 3.98 15.40 -15.37
CA VAL A 117 3.25 14.73 -16.46
C VAL A 117 2.24 13.73 -15.91
N GLY A 118 2.65 12.89 -14.95
CA GLY A 118 1.77 11.94 -14.28
C GLY A 118 0.59 12.63 -13.58
N ARG A 119 0.86 13.70 -12.84
CA ARG A 119 -0.20 14.48 -12.17
C ARG A 119 -1.17 15.11 -13.18
N ALA A 120 -0.68 15.65 -14.28
CA ALA A 120 -1.52 16.21 -15.34
C ALA A 120 -2.43 15.13 -15.95
N ALA A 121 -1.88 13.94 -16.21
CA ALA A 121 -2.63 12.80 -16.74
C ALA A 121 -3.72 12.31 -15.77
N LEU A 122 -3.47 12.32 -14.45
CA LEU A 122 -4.44 11.88 -13.44
C LEU A 122 -5.38 12.97 -12.93
N LYS A 123 -5.22 14.22 -13.34
CA LYS A 123 -6.01 15.35 -12.79
C LYS A 123 -7.52 15.15 -12.90
N GLN A 124 -7.99 14.70 -14.05
CA GLN A 124 -9.43 14.44 -14.27
C GLN A 124 -9.91 13.21 -13.48
N ASP A 125 -9.07 12.20 -13.37
CA ASP A 125 -9.38 10.99 -12.61
C ASP A 125 -9.49 11.30 -11.12
N TYR A 126 -8.58 12.11 -10.59
CA TYR A 126 -8.67 12.58 -9.21
C TYR A 126 -9.91 13.45 -8.96
N ALA A 127 -10.29 14.31 -9.91
CA ALA A 127 -11.52 15.06 -9.82
C ALA A 127 -12.77 14.16 -9.77
N LYS A 128 -12.76 13.01 -10.47
CA LYS A 128 -13.81 11.99 -10.36
C LYS A 128 -13.76 11.30 -8.98
N ALA A 129 -12.56 10.92 -8.49
CA ALA A 129 -12.40 10.30 -7.17
C ALA A 129 -12.99 11.21 -6.07
N ARG A 130 -12.75 12.52 -6.13
CA ARG A 130 -13.36 13.49 -5.20
C ARG A 130 -14.89 13.58 -5.30
N ARG A 131 -15.47 13.31 -6.46
CA ARG A 131 -16.95 13.24 -6.61
C ARG A 131 -17.50 11.94 -6.04
N TYR A 132 -16.79 10.80 -6.24
CA TYR A 132 -17.20 9.51 -5.74
C TYR A 132 -17.03 9.39 -4.23
N ASN A 133 -15.92 9.90 -3.69
CA ASN A 133 -15.61 9.80 -2.28
C ASN A 133 -14.84 11.04 -1.76
N LYS A 134 -15.59 12.11 -1.49
CA LYS A 134 -15.03 13.37 -0.97
C LYS A 134 -14.35 13.19 0.40
N ALA A 135 -14.93 12.31 1.25
CA ALA A 135 -14.40 12.06 2.59
C ALA A 135 -13.01 11.40 2.51
N LEU A 136 -12.86 10.36 1.68
CA LEU A 136 -11.60 9.67 1.43
C LEU A 136 -10.52 10.64 0.91
N CYS A 137 -10.82 11.36 -0.17
CA CYS A 137 -9.83 12.28 -0.76
C CYS A 137 -9.41 13.37 0.23
N GLY A 138 -10.37 13.93 0.99
CA GLY A 138 -10.06 14.93 2.01
C GLY A 138 -9.27 14.36 3.20
N ALA A 139 -9.48 13.09 3.58
CA ALA A 139 -8.68 12.42 4.60
C ALA A 139 -7.22 12.25 4.13
N ILE A 140 -7.03 11.74 2.91
CA ILE A 140 -5.69 11.56 2.33
C ILE A 140 -4.95 12.91 2.19
N GLU A 141 -5.61 13.95 1.67
CA GLU A 141 -5.01 15.28 1.52
C GLU A 141 -4.50 15.84 2.85
N ARG A 142 -5.31 15.75 3.93
CA ARG A 142 -4.91 16.22 5.27
C ARG A 142 -3.73 15.42 5.83
N SER A 143 -3.80 14.09 5.76
CA SER A 143 -2.73 13.25 6.30
C SER A 143 -1.43 13.37 5.51
N MET A 144 -1.48 13.58 4.19
CA MET A 144 -0.27 13.88 3.39
C MET A 144 0.33 15.23 3.79
N ALA A 145 -0.49 16.25 4.03
CA ALA A 145 0.02 17.55 4.49
C ALA A 145 0.68 17.46 5.89
N GLU A 146 0.14 16.65 6.77
CA GLU A 146 0.72 16.37 8.10
C GLU A 146 2.05 15.63 7.98
N LEU A 147 2.12 14.55 7.18
CA LEU A 147 3.35 13.82 6.90
C LEU A 147 4.44 14.76 6.36
N ASN A 148 4.12 15.55 5.36
CA ASN A 148 5.05 16.50 4.75
C ASN A 148 5.54 17.58 5.74
N ALA A 149 4.71 17.99 6.71
CA ALA A 149 5.11 18.93 7.74
C ALA A 149 6.11 18.28 8.71
N ILE A 150 5.89 17.00 9.07
CA ILE A 150 6.80 16.23 9.94
C ILE A 150 8.15 16.02 9.24
N GLU A 151 8.16 15.59 7.98
CA GLU A 151 9.39 15.37 7.22
C GLU A 151 10.22 16.66 7.05
N LYS A 152 9.55 17.79 6.86
CA LYS A 152 10.21 19.11 6.78
C LYS A 152 10.76 19.62 8.11
N SER A 153 10.27 19.13 9.24
CA SER A 153 10.81 19.51 10.55
C SER A 153 12.23 18.99 10.79
N MET A 154 12.59 17.87 10.12
CA MET A 154 13.93 17.25 10.19
C MET A 154 14.35 16.92 11.62
N ASP A 155 13.40 16.56 12.51
CA ASP A 155 13.63 16.38 13.96
C ASP A 155 14.39 15.09 14.34
N GLY A 156 14.75 14.25 13.36
CA GLY A 156 15.49 13.00 13.58
C GLY A 156 14.64 11.84 14.09
N SER A 157 13.36 12.04 14.31
CA SER A 157 12.45 10.96 14.68
C SER A 157 12.18 10.03 13.50
N ILE A 158 12.33 8.72 13.70
CA ILE A 158 11.86 7.69 12.74
C ILE A 158 10.39 7.38 13.00
N ASP A 159 9.96 7.44 14.25
CA ASP A 159 8.60 7.08 14.67
C ASP A 159 7.55 8.08 14.20
N ALA A 160 7.85 9.38 14.23
CA ALA A 160 6.89 10.43 13.89
C ALA A 160 6.39 10.34 12.44
N PRO A 161 7.24 10.28 11.39
CA PRO A 161 6.79 10.15 10.02
C PRO A 161 6.17 8.77 9.74
N ALA A 162 6.67 7.70 10.37
CA ALA A 162 6.06 6.37 10.26
C ALA A 162 4.64 6.34 10.86
N ALA A 163 4.42 7.00 12.00
CA ALA A 163 3.10 7.15 12.61
C ALA A 163 2.16 8.02 11.75
N ALA A 164 2.68 9.10 11.13
CA ALA A 164 1.90 9.95 10.24
C ALA A 164 1.43 9.18 8.99
N PHE A 165 2.29 8.37 8.38
CA PHE A 165 1.90 7.52 7.25
C PHE A 165 0.92 6.42 7.66
N ALA A 166 1.10 5.82 8.85
CA ALA A 166 0.11 4.92 9.44
C ALA A 166 -1.25 5.62 9.63
N GLY A 167 -1.26 6.85 10.12
CA GLY A 167 -2.44 7.70 10.28
C GLY A 167 -3.14 8.00 8.95
N LEU A 168 -2.38 8.18 7.86
CA LEU A 168 -2.91 8.33 6.51
C LEU A 168 -3.70 7.07 6.10
N MET A 169 -3.09 5.88 6.25
CA MET A 169 -3.72 4.62 5.88
C MET A 169 -4.93 4.30 6.77
N HIS A 170 -4.84 4.61 8.07
CA HIS A 170 -5.96 4.51 9.00
C HIS A 170 -7.15 5.38 8.59
N SER A 171 -6.89 6.66 8.30
CA SER A 171 -7.92 7.63 7.94
C SER A 171 -8.60 7.28 6.61
N ALA A 172 -7.83 6.80 5.63
CA ALA A 172 -8.35 6.30 4.37
C ALA A 172 -9.25 5.07 4.58
N ALA A 173 -8.80 4.11 5.40
CA ALA A 173 -9.54 2.87 5.69
C ALA A 173 -10.81 3.12 6.51
N LEU A 174 -10.87 4.13 7.37
CA LEU A 174 -12.09 4.54 8.07
C LEU A 174 -13.20 5.01 7.13
N CYS A 175 -12.87 5.43 5.91
CA CYS A 175 -13.84 5.79 4.87
C CYS A 175 -14.39 4.55 4.13
N ALA A 176 -13.91 3.34 4.40
CA ALA A 176 -14.37 2.11 3.75
C ALA A 176 -15.85 1.84 3.99
N PRO A 177 -16.55 1.20 3.03
CA PRO A 177 -17.99 0.93 3.11
C PRO A 177 -18.29 -0.27 4.04
N ILE A 178 -17.73 -0.28 5.24
CA ILE A 178 -17.95 -1.27 6.28
C ILE A 178 -18.98 -0.71 7.25
N GLU A 179 -20.14 -1.34 7.37
CA GLU A 179 -21.25 -0.84 8.21
C GLU A 179 -20.91 -0.92 9.71
N SER A 180 -20.38 -2.05 10.14
CA SER A 180 -20.00 -2.26 11.54
C SER A 180 -18.83 -1.38 11.96
N MET A 181 -19.05 -0.44 12.87
CA MET A 181 -18.01 0.46 13.35
C MET A 181 -16.83 -0.29 14.03
N PRO A 182 -17.04 -1.31 14.87
CA PRO A 182 -15.93 -2.11 15.41
C PRO A 182 -15.09 -2.77 14.32
N ILE A 183 -15.71 -3.39 13.32
CA ILE A 183 -15.01 -4.02 12.18
C ILE A 183 -14.29 -2.98 11.33
N ARG A 184 -14.91 -1.82 11.08
CA ARG A 184 -14.26 -0.71 10.36
C ARG A 184 -13.01 -0.22 11.08
N LYS A 185 -13.05 -0.09 12.41
CA LYS A 185 -11.88 0.28 13.23
C LYS A 185 -10.80 -0.79 13.18
N ALA A 186 -11.15 -2.07 13.24
CA ALA A 186 -10.19 -3.18 13.10
C ALA A 186 -9.53 -3.17 11.71
N PHE A 187 -10.31 -2.97 10.64
CA PHE A 187 -9.78 -2.82 9.29
C PHE A 187 -8.85 -1.60 9.16
N ALA A 188 -9.21 -0.48 9.77
CA ALA A 188 -8.37 0.72 9.79
C ALA A 188 -7.07 0.49 10.59
N ALA A 189 -7.12 -0.25 11.69
CA ALA A 189 -5.92 -0.64 12.45
C ALA A 189 -4.98 -1.54 11.64
N LEU A 190 -5.52 -2.54 10.91
CA LEU A 190 -4.75 -3.35 9.97
C LEU A 190 -4.04 -2.48 8.93
N CYS A 191 -4.77 -1.56 8.30
CA CYS A 191 -4.21 -0.67 7.28
C CYS A 191 -3.16 0.29 7.87
N ALA A 192 -3.34 0.77 9.10
CA ALA A 192 -2.37 1.61 9.79
C ALA A 192 -1.07 0.88 10.09
N ALA A 193 -1.15 -0.33 10.62
CA ALA A 193 0.01 -1.15 10.93
C ALA A 193 0.82 -1.49 9.68
N LEU A 194 0.15 -1.89 8.58
CA LEU A 194 0.80 -2.10 7.29
C LEU A 194 1.34 -0.82 6.67
N GLY A 195 0.66 0.31 6.85
CA GLY A 195 1.16 1.61 6.43
C GLY A 195 2.48 1.96 7.13
N ARG A 196 2.55 1.77 8.45
CA ARG A 196 3.79 1.94 9.22
C ARG A 196 4.90 1.04 8.69
N TRP A 197 4.59 -0.24 8.48
CA TRP A 197 5.54 -1.21 7.94
C TRP A 197 6.07 -0.80 6.56
N VAL A 198 5.21 -0.39 5.63
CA VAL A 198 5.59 0.07 4.29
C VAL A 198 6.50 1.30 4.37
N TYR A 199 6.16 2.29 5.20
CA TYR A 199 6.97 3.49 5.36
C TYR A 199 8.39 3.15 5.83
N ILE A 200 8.51 2.30 6.86
CA ILE A 200 9.80 1.90 7.42
C ILE A 200 10.61 1.08 6.41
N MET A 201 9.97 0.14 5.69
CA MET A 201 10.59 -0.64 4.62
C MET A 201 11.19 0.25 3.53
N ASP A 202 10.39 1.18 3.00
CA ASP A 202 10.82 2.09 1.94
C ASP A 202 11.93 3.04 2.44
N ALA A 203 11.78 3.60 3.65
CA ALA A 203 12.78 4.49 4.23
C ALA A 203 14.12 3.78 4.48
N TRP A 204 14.09 2.49 4.88
CA TRP A 204 15.31 1.71 5.07
C TRP A 204 15.97 1.33 3.73
N ASP A 205 15.19 0.86 2.76
CA ASP A 205 15.68 0.44 1.44
C ASP A 205 16.30 1.61 0.66
N ASP A 206 15.67 2.77 0.74
CA ASP A 206 16.05 3.96 -0.02
C ASP A 206 17.21 4.77 0.61
N ARG A 207 17.72 4.40 1.79
CA ARG A 207 18.73 5.17 2.55
C ARG A 207 19.94 5.62 1.74
N ALA A 208 20.56 4.69 1.00
CA ALA A 208 21.76 4.99 0.23
C ALA A 208 21.45 6.01 -0.89
N ARG A 209 20.40 5.76 -1.64
CA ARG A 209 19.92 6.61 -2.73
C ARG A 209 19.54 8.01 -2.25
N ASP A 210 18.82 8.09 -1.11
CA ASP A 210 18.35 9.36 -0.56
C ASP A 210 19.50 10.18 0.01
N ARG A 211 20.52 9.53 0.59
CA ARG A 211 21.75 10.17 1.02
C ARG A 211 22.50 10.80 -0.16
N GLU A 212 22.64 10.08 -1.28
CA GLU A 212 23.31 10.58 -2.48
C GLU A 212 22.57 11.76 -3.14
N SER A 213 21.23 11.69 -3.14
CA SER A 213 20.39 12.73 -3.75
C SER A 213 20.14 13.94 -2.85
N GLY A 214 20.46 13.83 -1.53
CA GLY A 214 20.10 14.81 -0.53
C GLY A 214 18.60 14.87 -0.22
N ALA A 215 17.85 13.82 -0.55
CA ALA A 215 16.44 13.69 -0.22
C ALA A 215 16.24 13.40 1.27
N TYR A 216 15.06 13.74 1.77
CA TYR A 216 14.69 13.40 3.14
C TYR A 216 14.67 11.88 3.34
N ASN A 217 15.24 11.43 4.45
CA ASN A 217 15.13 10.06 4.91
C ASN A 217 15.32 10.01 6.43
N ALA A 218 14.31 9.52 7.15
CA ALA A 218 14.30 9.52 8.62
C ALA A 218 15.51 8.77 9.23
N PHE A 219 15.90 7.63 8.65
CA PHE A 219 17.06 6.87 9.10
C PHE A 219 18.38 7.60 8.84
N ASN A 220 18.52 8.32 7.72
CA ASN A 220 19.73 9.10 7.43
C ASN A 220 19.89 10.29 8.40
N ILE A 221 18.78 10.85 8.88
CA ILE A 221 18.81 11.91 9.89
C ILE A 221 19.20 11.31 11.23
N ALA A 222 18.56 10.22 11.65
CA ALA A 222 18.85 9.51 12.90
C ALA A 222 20.29 8.93 12.94
N ALA A 223 20.89 8.64 11.80
CA ALA A 223 22.28 8.16 11.69
C ALA A 223 23.34 9.18 12.15
N LYS A 224 22.96 10.43 12.42
CA LYS A 224 23.87 11.42 13.01
C LYS A 224 24.18 11.13 14.47
N ASP A 225 23.24 10.49 15.17
CA ASP A 225 23.29 10.26 16.63
C ASP A 225 23.32 8.77 17.00
N ALA A 226 23.29 7.86 16.02
CA ALA A 226 23.28 6.41 16.21
C ALA A 226 24.19 5.69 15.22
N ASN A 227 24.76 4.55 15.63
CA ASN A 227 25.55 3.72 14.74
C ASN A 227 24.67 2.81 13.84
N GLU A 228 25.28 2.21 12.82
CA GLU A 228 24.54 1.40 11.82
C GLU A 228 23.88 0.14 12.43
N ALA A 229 24.51 -0.48 13.45
CA ALA A 229 23.95 -1.65 14.11
C ALA A 229 22.70 -1.30 14.93
N GLU A 230 22.74 -0.19 15.66
CA GLU A 230 21.61 0.33 16.43
C GLU A 230 20.43 0.70 15.51
N LEU A 231 20.71 1.35 14.38
CA LEU A 231 19.68 1.71 13.42
C LEU A 231 19.03 0.48 12.78
N ARG A 232 19.84 -0.55 12.47
CA ARG A 232 19.36 -1.83 11.92
C ARG A 232 18.45 -2.53 12.93
N GLU A 233 18.89 -2.67 14.18
CA GLU A 233 18.10 -3.28 15.25
C GLU A 233 16.78 -2.52 15.46
N ARG A 234 16.84 -1.18 15.48
CA ARG A 234 15.63 -0.35 15.60
C ARG A 234 14.68 -0.56 14.42
N ALA A 235 15.18 -0.59 13.19
CA ALA A 235 14.36 -0.84 12.01
C ALA A 235 13.70 -2.23 12.07
N GLU A 236 14.45 -3.26 12.47
CA GLU A 236 13.97 -4.62 12.63
C GLU A 236 12.83 -4.71 13.66
N ILE A 237 13.04 -4.15 14.85
CA ILE A 237 12.03 -4.10 15.92
C ILE A 237 10.75 -3.38 15.43
N MET A 238 10.89 -2.23 14.78
CA MET A 238 9.75 -1.46 14.28
C MET A 238 8.98 -2.23 13.20
N LEU A 239 9.68 -2.90 12.28
CA LEU A 239 9.06 -3.68 11.20
C LEU A 239 8.29 -4.88 11.75
N PHE A 240 8.91 -5.70 12.62
CA PHE A 240 8.23 -6.86 13.18
C PHE A 240 7.08 -6.49 14.13
N ASN A 241 7.22 -5.41 14.91
CA ASN A 241 6.11 -4.92 15.72
C ASN A 241 4.93 -4.46 14.83
N SER A 242 5.19 -3.79 13.71
CA SER A 242 4.14 -3.39 12.79
C SER A 242 3.42 -4.60 12.16
N LEU A 243 4.15 -5.67 11.81
CA LEU A 243 3.53 -6.90 11.30
C LEU A 243 2.69 -7.61 12.37
N ARG A 244 3.18 -7.67 13.61
CA ARG A 244 2.42 -8.25 14.74
C ARG A 244 1.12 -7.46 14.98
N GLU A 245 1.18 -6.13 15.00
CA GLU A 245 -0.01 -5.27 15.12
C GLU A 245 -0.99 -5.50 13.96
N ALA A 246 -0.49 -5.72 12.73
CA ALA A 246 -1.31 -6.03 11.57
C ALA A 246 -2.01 -7.39 11.71
N GLU A 247 -1.31 -8.42 12.18
CA GLU A 247 -1.88 -9.75 12.45
C GLU A 247 -2.96 -9.69 13.54
N GLU A 248 -2.68 -9.01 14.65
CA GLU A 248 -3.64 -8.81 15.75
C GLU A 248 -4.91 -8.09 15.25
N ALA A 249 -4.77 -7.03 14.47
CA ALA A 249 -5.90 -6.32 13.89
C ALA A 249 -6.69 -7.19 12.90
N TYR A 250 -5.99 -8.00 12.10
CA TYR A 250 -6.60 -8.93 11.15
C TYR A 250 -7.44 -10.01 11.86
N MET A 251 -6.98 -10.55 12.99
CA MET A 251 -7.73 -11.53 13.78
C MET A 251 -9.08 -11.01 14.25
N LEU A 252 -9.24 -9.70 14.41
CA LEU A 252 -10.52 -9.07 14.77
C LEU A 252 -11.52 -9.00 13.60
N LEU A 253 -11.07 -9.16 12.36
CA LEU A 253 -11.90 -9.06 11.16
C LEU A 253 -12.71 -10.33 10.86
N ARG A 254 -12.48 -11.45 11.57
CA ARG A 254 -13.11 -12.75 11.32
C ARG A 254 -12.99 -13.17 9.85
N PRO A 255 -11.77 -13.54 9.42
CA PRO A 255 -11.47 -13.84 8.02
C PRO A 255 -12.42 -14.87 7.41
N LEU A 256 -12.84 -14.61 6.16
CA LEU A 256 -13.73 -15.46 5.37
C LEU A 256 -12.93 -16.36 4.41
N GLU A 257 -13.43 -16.55 3.18
CA GLU A 257 -12.89 -17.49 2.19
C GLU A 257 -11.41 -17.26 1.82
N ASP A 258 -10.96 -16.00 1.80
CA ASP A 258 -9.62 -15.62 1.36
C ASP A 258 -8.60 -15.47 2.51
N GLY A 259 -8.96 -15.92 3.71
CA GLY A 259 -8.14 -15.81 4.92
C GLY A 259 -6.73 -16.36 4.75
N ALA A 260 -6.60 -17.55 4.14
CA ALA A 260 -5.31 -18.19 3.91
C ALA A 260 -4.36 -17.35 3.05
N ILE A 261 -4.89 -16.58 2.08
CA ILE A 261 -4.08 -15.71 1.23
C ILE A 261 -3.59 -14.49 2.03
N ILE A 262 -4.46 -13.91 2.85
CA ILE A 262 -4.11 -12.76 3.69
C ILE A 262 -3.08 -13.17 4.75
N GLU A 263 -3.26 -14.32 5.39
CA GLU A 263 -2.31 -14.86 6.36
C GLU A 263 -0.95 -15.13 5.74
N ASN A 264 -0.89 -15.74 4.54
CA ASN A 264 0.36 -15.92 3.81
C ASN A 264 1.05 -14.56 3.53
N ILE A 265 0.29 -13.54 3.14
CA ILE A 265 0.87 -12.20 2.88
C ILE A 265 1.44 -11.60 4.16
N LEU A 266 0.70 -11.64 5.27
CA LEU A 266 1.13 -11.02 6.52
C LEU A 266 2.32 -11.76 7.16
N LYS A 267 2.22 -13.09 7.30
CA LYS A 267 3.21 -13.90 8.01
C LYS A 267 4.43 -14.21 7.16
N GLU A 268 4.20 -14.72 5.93
CA GLU A 268 5.30 -15.18 5.08
C GLU A 268 5.81 -14.06 4.16
N GLY A 269 4.94 -13.48 3.35
CA GLY A 269 5.34 -12.48 2.34
C GLY A 269 6.01 -11.25 2.93
N CYS A 270 5.35 -10.59 3.88
CA CYS A 270 5.90 -9.40 4.54
C CYS A 270 7.07 -9.77 5.48
N GLY A 271 6.95 -10.87 6.23
CA GLY A 271 8.02 -11.34 7.10
C GLY A 271 9.30 -11.68 6.35
N LEU A 272 9.20 -12.39 5.22
CA LEU A 272 10.35 -12.72 4.36
C LEU A 272 11.01 -11.47 3.78
N LYS A 273 10.20 -10.50 3.31
CA LYS A 273 10.75 -9.22 2.83
C LYS A 273 11.48 -8.44 3.92
N THR A 274 10.93 -8.41 5.13
CA THR A 274 11.59 -7.80 6.28
C THR A 274 12.95 -8.44 6.54
N ARG A 275 13.00 -9.79 6.64
CA ARG A 275 14.26 -10.51 6.87
C ARG A 275 15.30 -10.25 5.78
N ARG A 276 14.92 -10.29 4.51
CA ARG A 276 15.83 -10.01 3.37
C ARG A 276 16.36 -8.57 3.41
N LEU A 277 15.51 -7.61 3.74
CA LEU A 277 15.93 -6.22 3.78
C LEU A 277 16.88 -5.92 4.94
N ILE A 278 16.59 -6.46 6.11
CA ILE A 278 17.41 -6.24 7.32
C ILE A 278 18.65 -7.15 7.33
N GLY A 279 18.55 -8.39 6.87
CA GLY A 279 19.66 -9.35 6.87
C GLY A 279 20.80 -9.03 5.90
N GLY A 280 20.57 -8.11 4.94
CA GLY A 280 21.50 -7.89 3.83
C GLY A 280 21.54 -9.13 2.90
N ASN A 281 22.28 -9.06 1.81
CA ASN A 281 22.37 -10.12 0.78
C ASN A 281 23.18 -11.38 1.23
N ASP A 282 23.22 -11.68 2.53
CA ASP A 282 23.98 -12.83 3.01
C ASP A 282 23.30 -14.19 2.75
N ASP A 283 22.07 -14.21 2.23
CA ASP A 283 21.28 -15.41 1.94
C ASP A 283 21.12 -15.77 0.44
N GLU A 284 21.98 -15.30 -0.45
CA GLU A 284 22.01 -15.77 -1.85
C GLU A 284 22.86 -17.05 -2.05
N SER A 285 23.00 -17.88 -1.03
CA SER A 285 23.70 -19.17 -1.18
C SER A 285 23.00 -20.29 -0.43
N VAL A 286 21.85 -20.76 -0.91
CA VAL A 286 21.41 -22.17 -0.82
C VAL A 286 20.57 -22.51 -2.04
#